data_a16fa7c8e1b543ed9b1b0f48d239b85f
#
_entry.id   a16fa7c8e1b543ed9b1b0f48d239b85f
#
_cell.length_a   1.000
_cell.length_b   1.000
_cell.length_c   1.000
_cell.angle_alpha   90.00
_cell.angle_beta   90.00
_cell.angle_gamma   90.00
#
_symmetry.space_group_name_H-M   'P 1'
#
loop_
_entity.id
_entity.type
_entity.pdbx_description
1 polymer ?
#
loop_
_entity_poly.entity_id
_entity_poly.type
_entity_poly.pdbx_seq_one_letter_code
_entity_poly.pdbx_strand_id
1 'polypeptide(L)'
;MSKDWVKDINEMHIKYGVHAWIAEKIVAGDKETLRKFIEFRLNFLQEELDETRKALSERDPEEIVDGLIDLCVVAIGTLDAFAVDSHTAWDNVLKANMAKEVGVKASRPNPLGLPDLVKPEGWTAPSHEGNHGLLSNAV
;
A
#
# COMPACT_ATOMS: atom_id res chain seq x y z
N MET A 1 -20.52 9.65 4.20
CA MET A 1 -19.12 9.13 4.17
C MET A 1 -18.95 8.22 2.96
N SER A 2 -17.86 8.38 2.24
CA SER A 2 -17.52 7.55 1.10
C SER A 2 -17.11 6.14 1.54
N LYS A 3 -17.38 5.14 0.68
CA LYS A 3 -16.79 3.79 0.81
C LYS A 3 -15.57 3.62 -0.10
N ASP A 4 -15.20 4.65 -0.82
CA ASP A 4 -14.04 4.70 -1.70
C ASP A 4 -12.86 5.34 -0.96
N TRP A 5 -12.06 4.51 -0.33
CA TRP A 5 -10.91 4.95 0.46
C TRP A 5 -9.86 5.68 -0.38
N VAL A 6 -9.70 5.30 -1.64
CA VAL A 6 -8.77 5.97 -2.56
C VAL A 6 -9.20 7.42 -2.79
N LYS A 7 -10.49 7.62 -3.06
CA LYS A 7 -11.07 8.96 -3.22
C LYS A 7 -10.94 9.80 -1.95
N ASP A 8 -11.26 9.21 -0.81
CA ASP A 8 -11.18 9.91 0.48
C ASP A 8 -9.76 10.38 0.78
N ILE A 9 -8.77 9.54 0.52
CA ILE A 9 -7.35 9.87 0.70
C ILE A 9 -6.91 10.95 -0.29
N ASN A 10 -7.35 10.86 -1.54
CA ASN A 10 -7.08 11.89 -2.54
C ASN A 10 -7.60 13.26 -2.08
N GLU A 11 -8.84 13.33 -1.62
CA GLU A 11 -9.43 14.56 -1.09
C GLU A 11 -8.64 15.10 0.12
N MET A 12 -8.22 14.23 1.02
CA MET A 12 -7.39 14.58 2.16
C MET A 12 -6.03 15.14 1.72
N HIS A 13 -5.38 14.52 0.77
CA HIS A 13 -4.10 14.98 0.23
C HIS A 13 -4.21 16.32 -0.50
N ILE A 14 -5.31 16.56 -1.22
CA ILE A 14 -5.58 17.87 -1.83
C ILE A 14 -5.69 18.92 -0.73
N LYS A 15 -6.48 18.64 0.31
CA LYS A 15 -6.65 19.56 1.44
C LYS A 15 -5.36 19.94 2.12
N TYR A 16 -4.45 18.99 2.31
CA TYR A 16 -3.19 19.22 3.02
C TYR A 16 -2.00 19.54 2.10
N GLY A 17 -2.23 19.70 0.79
CA GLY A 17 -1.22 20.18 -0.15
C GLY A 17 -0.15 19.15 -0.55
N VAL A 18 -0.40 17.86 -0.37
CA VAL A 18 0.57 16.79 -0.70
C VAL A 18 0.91 16.80 -2.19
N HIS A 19 -0.11 16.86 -3.06
CA HIS A 19 0.10 16.86 -4.51
C HIS A 19 0.88 18.09 -4.99
N ALA A 20 0.57 19.26 -4.42
CA ALA A 20 1.29 20.49 -4.75
C ALA A 20 2.78 20.41 -4.35
N TRP A 21 3.06 19.81 -3.20
CA TRP A 21 4.44 19.61 -2.74
C TRP A 21 5.21 18.63 -3.64
N ILE A 22 4.59 17.51 -4.01
CA ILE A 22 5.21 16.55 -4.96
C ILE A 22 5.48 17.23 -6.30
N ALA A 23 4.51 17.97 -6.85
CA ALA A 23 4.65 18.67 -8.12
C ALA A 23 5.81 19.68 -8.09
N GLU A 24 5.95 20.42 -7.00
CA GLU A 24 7.06 21.37 -6.79
C GLU A 24 8.41 20.66 -6.87
N LYS A 25 8.55 19.52 -6.21
CA LYS A 25 9.80 18.74 -6.22
C LYS A 25 10.10 18.15 -7.60
N ILE A 26 9.08 17.71 -8.33
CA ILE A 26 9.24 17.24 -9.70
C ILE A 26 9.71 18.36 -10.62
N VAL A 27 9.10 19.53 -10.55
CA VAL A 27 9.51 20.70 -11.35
C VAL A 27 10.95 21.11 -11.04
N ALA A 28 11.34 21.06 -9.78
CA ALA A 28 12.72 21.34 -9.35
C ALA A 28 13.72 20.23 -9.71
N GLY A 29 13.26 19.09 -10.20
CA GLY A 29 14.12 17.94 -10.49
C GLY A 29 14.76 17.33 -9.22
N ASP A 30 14.14 17.53 -8.07
CA ASP A 30 14.66 17.10 -6.76
C ASP A 30 14.31 15.65 -6.46
N LYS A 31 14.92 14.75 -7.19
CA LYS A 31 14.73 13.30 -7.08
C LYS A 31 15.10 12.77 -5.69
N GLU A 32 16.13 13.34 -5.10
CA GLU A 32 16.61 12.91 -3.78
C GLU A 32 15.56 13.14 -2.68
N THR A 33 14.94 14.33 -2.66
CA THR A 33 13.89 14.64 -1.69
C THR A 33 12.65 13.77 -1.90
N LEU A 34 12.27 13.52 -3.15
CA LEU A 34 11.16 12.60 -3.45
C LEU A 34 11.44 11.17 -2.99
N ARG A 35 12.68 10.69 -3.17
CA ARG A 35 13.08 9.39 -2.65
C ARG A 35 13.02 9.32 -1.13
N LYS A 36 13.50 10.36 -0.44
CA LYS A 36 13.40 10.49 1.02
C LYS A 36 11.95 10.50 1.49
N PHE A 37 11.05 11.11 0.72
CA PHE A 37 9.62 11.05 1.03
C PHE A 37 9.09 9.62 1.00
N ILE A 38 9.47 8.82 0.00
CA ILE A 38 9.08 7.40 -0.05
C ILE A 38 9.66 6.65 1.16
N GLU A 39 10.92 6.86 1.49
CA GLU A 39 11.56 6.24 2.66
C GLU A 39 10.84 6.61 3.95
N PHE A 40 10.47 7.87 4.10
CA PHE A 40 9.67 8.35 5.23
C PHE A 40 8.33 7.61 5.33
N ARG A 41 7.65 7.42 4.20
CA ARG A 41 6.36 6.70 4.15
C ARG A 41 6.53 5.21 4.49
N LEU A 42 7.60 4.58 4.02
CA LEU A 42 7.91 3.18 4.38
C LEU A 42 8.22 3.04 5.86
N ASN A 43 8.97 3.98 6.44
CA ASN A 43 9.23 4.01 7.88
C ASN A 43 7.95 4.22 8.68
N PHE A 44 7.03 5.05 8.17
CA PHE A 44 5.73 5.25 8.77
C PHE A 44 4.92 3.94 8.80
N LEU A 45 4.91 3.19 7.69
CA LEU A 45 4.27 1.86 7.66
C LEU A 45 4.87 0.92 8.71
N GLN A 46 6.19 0.96 8.89
CA GLN A 46 6.86 0.14 9.91
C GLN A 46 6.44 0.54 11.33
N GLU A 47 6.32 1.84 11.61
CA GLU A 47 5.83 2.33 12.89
C GLU A 47 4.42 1.84 13.19
N GLU A 48 3.50 1.96 12.23
CA GLU A 48 2.12 1.49 12.38
C GLU A 48 2.04 -0.03 12.58
N LEU A 49 2.89 -0.77 11.87
CA LEU A 49 2.98 -2.22 12.06
C LEU A 49 3.47 -2.57 13.46
N ASP A 50 4.49 -1.89 13.96
CA ASP A 50 5.05 -2.12 15.30
C ASP A 50 4.02 -1.77 16.39
N GLU A 51 3.29 -0.68 16.23
CA GLU A 51 2.21 -0.26 17.15
C GLU A 51 1.06 -1.29 17.15
N THR A 52 0.72 -1.84 15.99
CA THR A 52 -0.30 -2.89 15.87
C THR A 52 0.16 -4.17 16.56
N ARG A 53 1.43 -4.56 16.44
CA ARG A 53 2.00 -5.70 17.18
C ARG A 53 1.97 -5.49 18.69
N LYS A 54 2.29 -4.28 19.14
CA LYS A 54 2.20 -3.89 20.54
C LYS A 54 0.75 -4.01 21.06
N ALA A 55 -0.21 -3.48 20.29
CA ALA A 55 -1.63 -3.58 20.61
C ALA A 55 -2.09 -5.04 20.75
N LEU A 56 -1.60 -5.93 19.87
CA LEU A 56 -1.87 -7.37 19.98
C LEU A 56 -1.32 -7.93 21.30
N SER A 57 -0.09 -7.58 21.69
CA SER A 57 0.53 -8.04 22.93
C SER A 57 -0.20 -7.51 24.18
N GLU A 58 -0.77 -6.32 24.09
CA GLU A 58 -1.54 -5.67 25.15
C GLU A 58 -3.03 -6.07 25.14
N ARG A 59 -3.45 -6.90 24.16
CA ARG A 59 -4.83 -7.35 24.01
C ARG A 59 -5.81 -6.20 23.83
N ASP A 60 -5.40 -5.20 23.05
CA ASP A 60 -6.16 -3.99 22.78
C ASP A 60 -6.79 -4.04 21.37
N PRO A 61 -8.04 -4.51 21.24
CA PRO A 61 -8.69 -4.63 19.92
C PRO A 61 -8.96 -3.28 19.26
N GLU A 62 -9.14 -2.22 20.02
CA GLU A 62 -9.36 -0.87 19.49
C GLU A 62 -8.11 -0.40 18.71
N GLU A 63 -6.96 -0.49 19.34
CA GLU A 63 -5.70 -0.10 18.74
C GLU A 63 -5.28 -1.05 17.60
N ILE A 64 -5.70 -2.32 17.61
CA ILE A 64 -5.48 -3.24 16.48
C ILE A 64 -6.25 -2.77 15.25
N VAL A 65 -7.52 -2.40 15.40
CA VAL A 65 -8.34 -1.89 14.29
C VAL A 65 -7.75 -0.60 13.76
N ASP A 66 -7.41 0.33 14.64
CA ASP A 66 -6.84 1.63 14.27
C ASP A 66 -5.54 1.46 13.48
N GLY A 67 -4.62 0.66 14.01
CA GLY A 67 -3.32 0.41 13.36
C GLY A 67 -3.44 -0.25 11.99
N LEU A 68 -4.34 -1.21 11.83
CA LEU A 68 -4.56 -1.85 10.52
C LEU A 68 -5.16 -0.89 9.50
N ILE A 69 -6.06 -0.01 9.92
CA ILE A 69 -6.61 1.04 9.05
C ILE A 69 -5.52 2.07 8.71
N ASP A 70 -4.70 2.47 9.66
CA ASP A 70 -3.60 3.41 9.40
C ASP A 70 -2.58 2.86 8.41
N LEU A 71 -2.28 1.56 8.45
CA LEU A 71 -1.47 0.91 7.42
C LEU A 71 -2.07 1.12 6.02
N CYS A 72 -3.39 0.95 5.88
CA CYS A 72 -4.08 1.19 4.61
C CYS A 72 -4.00 2.66 4.19
N VAL A 73 -4.21 3.59 5.12
CA VAL A 73 -4.12 5.04 4.85
C VAL A 73 -2.76 5.41 4.32
N VAL A 74 -1.68 4.97 4.97
CA VAL A 74 -0.31 5.30 4.56
C VAL A 74 0.04 4.65 3.23
N ALA A 75 -0.33 3.38 3.01
CA ALA A 75 -0.05 2.67 1.77
C ALA A 75 -0.77 3.30 0.57
N ILE A 76 -2.08 3.51 0.67
CA ILE A 76 -2.88 4.15 -0.39
C ILE A 76 -2.42 5.59 -0.60
N GLY A 77 -2.16 6.31 0.50
CA GLY A 77 -1.67 7.69 0.45
C GLY A 77 -0.34 7.83 -0.27
N THR A 78 0.56 6.86 -0.14
CA THR A 78 1.84 6.88 -0.85
C THR A 78 1.63 6.72 -2.36
N LEU A 79 0.76 5.82 -2.78
CA LEU A 79 0.38 5.67 -4.19
C LEU A 79 -0.29 6.95 -4.72
N ASP A 80 -1.23 7.52 -3.96
CA ASP A 80 -1.94 8.74 -4.33
C ASP A 80 -1.00 9.94 -4.48
N ALA A 81 -0.03 10.09 -3.59
CA ALA A 81 0.95 11.16 -3.66
C ALA A 81 1.70 11.18 -4.99
N PHE A 82 1.97 10.02 -5.57
CA PHE A 82 2.65 9.87 -6.86
C PHE A 82 1.70 9.65 -8.04
N ALA A 83 0.43 9.97 -7.88
CA ALA A 83 -0.59 9.89 -8.94
C ALA A 83 -0.71 8.50 -9.59
N VAL A 84 -0.46 7.44 -8.84
CA VAL A 84 -0.75 6.07 -9.27
C VAL A 84 -2.26 5.86 -9.21
N ASP A 85 -2.84 5.26 -10.26
CA ASP A 85 -4.24 4.84 -10.25
C ASP A 85 -4.38 3.59 -9.36
N SER A 86 -4.75 3.81 -8.11
CA SER A 86 -4.84 2.75 -7.12
C SER A 86 -5.99 1.79 -7.38
N HIS A 87 -7.09 2.23 -8.00
CA HIS A 87 -8.19 1.34 -8.37
C HIS A 87 -7.74 0.34 -9.43
N THR A 88 -7.06 0.79 -10.47
CA THR A 88 -6.51 -0.10 -11.51
C THR A 88 -5.47 -1.05 -10.93
N ALA A 89 -4.57 -0.56 -10.08
CA ALA A 89 -3.57 -1.40 -9.41
C ALA A 89 -4.23 -2.47 -8.54
N TRP A 90 -5.26 -2.11 -7.79
CA TRP A 90 -6.04 -3.05 -6.99
C TRP A 90 -6.70 -4.13 -7.85
N ASP A 91 -7.36 -3.73 -8.94
CA ASP A 91 -8.05 -4.68 -9.83
C ASP A 91 -7.07 -5.71 -10.40
N ASN A 92 -5.87 -5.29 -10.79
CA ASN A 92 -4.84 -6.19 -11.31
C ASN A 92 -4.36 -7.19 -10.24
N VAL A 93 -4.14 -6.72 -9.02
CA VAL A 93 -3.75 -7.58 -7.89
C VAL A 93 -4.88 -8.53 -7.51
N LEU A 94 -6.11 -8.03 -7.42
CA LEU A 94 -7.28 -8.83 -7.09
C LEU A 94 -7.47 -9.96 -8.11
N LYS A 95 -7.42 -9.64 -9.39
CA LYS A 95 -7.52 -10.62 -10.47
C LYS A 95 -6.46 -11.72 -10.33
N ALA A 96 -5.21 -11.34 -10.09
CA ALA A 96 -4.11 -12.28 -9.91
C ALA A 96 -4.31 -13.16 -8.66
N ASN A 97 -4.80 -12.58 -7.56
CA ASN A 97 -5.07 -13.32 -6.33
C ASN A 97 -6.25 -14.28 -6.48
N MET A 98 -7.31 -13.85 -7.17
CA MET A 98 -8.48 -14.72 -7.42
C MET A 98 -8.16 -15.88 -8.36
N ALA A 99 -7.10 -15.80 -9.14
CA ALA A 99 -6.61 -16.88 -10.00
C ALA A 99 -5.70 -17.88 -9.28
N LYS A 100 -5.39 -17.65 -8.00
CA LYS A 100 -4.62 -18.60 -7.18
C LYS A 100 -5.49 -19.76 -6.71
N GLU A 101 -4.84 -20.84 -6.30
CA GLU A 101 -5.50 -22.03 -5.73
C GLU A 101 -5.21 -22.14 -4.25
N VAL A 102 -6.11 -22.80 -3.52
CA VAL A 102 -5.90 -23.11 -2.11
C VAL A 102 -4.81 -24.18 -1.99
N GLY A 103 -3.86 -23.98 -1.09
CA GLY A 103 -2.79 -24.93 -0.86
C GLY A 103 -1.91 -24.54 0.32
N VAL A 104 -0.80 -25.22 0.45
CA VAL A 104 0.21 -24.94 1.50
C VAL A 104 1.53 -24.54 0.84
N LYS A 105 2.12 -23.44 1.30
CA LYS A 105 3.44 -22.97 0.85
C LYS A 105 4.52 -23.53 1.75
N ALA A 106 5.47 -24.27 1.19
CA ALA A 106 6.63 -24.76 1.92
C ALA A 106 7.50 -23.62 2.46
N SER A 107 7.59 -22.50 1.71
CA SER A 107 8.36 -21.31 2.11
C SER A 107 7.76 -20.51 3.27
N ARG A 108 6.48 -20.74 3.55
CA ARG A 108 5.75 -20.06 4.63
C ARG A 108 4.83 -21.05 5.30
N PRO A 109 5.35 -21.90 6.22
CA PRO A 109 4.54 -22.87 6.94
C PRO A 109 3.34 -22.19 7.63
N ASN A 110 2.18 -22.80 7.54
CA ASN A 110 0.98 -22.32 8.20
C ASN A 110 0.59 -23.28 9.33
N PRO A 111 1.08 -23.04 10.57
CA PRO A 111 0.84 -23.93 11.70
C PRO A 111 -0.62 -23.91 12.17
N LEU A 112 -1.41 -22.95 11.71
CA LEU A 112 -2.82 -22.79 12.11
C LEU A 112 -3.77 -23.68 11.28
N GLY A 113 -3.27 -24.33 10.23
CA GLY A 113 -4.09 -25.14 9.34
C GLY A 113 -5.07 -24.35 8.47
N LEU A 114 -4.90 -23.04 8.39
CA LEU A 114 -5.74 -22.20 7.53
C LEU A 114 -5.34 -22.34 6.06
N PRO A 115 -6.30 -22.22 5.12
CA PRO A 115 -5.96 -22.20 3.70
C PRO A 115 -4.99 -21.07 3.37
N ASP A 116 -3.97 -21.39 2.57
CA ASP A 116 -3.10 -20.40 1.96
C ASP A 116 -3.31 -20.43 0.44
N LEU A 117 -2.75 -19.48 -0.27
CA LEU A 117 -2.90 -19.35 -1.71
C LEU A 117 -1.59 -19.73 -2.39
N VAL A 118 -1.68 -20.63 -3.36
CA VAL A 118 -0.56 -21.08 -4.18
C VAL A 118 -0.79 -20.71 -5.64
N LYS A 119 0.30 -20.46 -6.35
CA LYS A 119 0.26 -20.12 -7.77
C LYS A 119 0.10 -21.41 -8.58
N PRO A 120 -1.00 -21.58 -9.34
CA PRO A 120 -1.15 -22.71 -10.23
C PRO A 120 -0.19 -22.59 -11.43
N GLU A 121 0.00 -23.70 -12.16
CA GLU A 121 0.75 -23.68 -13.41
C GLU A 121 0.15 -22.65 -14.38
N GLY A 122 1.00 -21.85 -15.03
CA GLY A 122 0.56 -20.80 -15.94
C GLY A 122 0.02 -19.55 -15.26
N TRP A 123 0.07 -19.46 -13.92
CA TRP A 123 -0.34 -18.25 -13.20
C TRP A 123 0.53 -17.06 -13.59
N THR A 124 -0.12 -15.93 -13.88
CA THR A 124 0.54 -14.69 -14.26
C THR A 124 0.47 -13.69 -13.11
N ALA A 125 1.63 -13.15 -12.73
CA ALA A 125 1.71 -12.07 -11.74
C ALA A 125 0.99 -10.81 -12.25
N PRO A 126 0.47 -9.97 -11.34
CA PRO A 126 -0.09 -8.69 -11.75
C PRO A 126 0.99 -7.80 -12.36
N SER A 127 0.61 -7.00 -13.35
CA SER A 127 1.47 -5.99 -13.94
C SER A 127 0.92 -4.60 -13.64
N HIS A 128 1.83 -3.68 -13.34
CA HIS A 128 1.50 -2.26 -13.16
C HIS A 128 2.14 -1.39 -14.24
N GLU A 129 2.49 -2.00 -15.38
CA GLU A 129 3.02 -1.28 -16.53
C GLU A 129 2.05 -0.18 -16.97
N GLY A 130 2.59 1.01 -17.22
CA GLY A 130 1.77 2.18 -17.57
C GLY A 130 1.05 2.84 -16.38
N ASN A 131 1.21 2.30 -15.18
CA ASN A 131 0.56 2.84 -13.95
C ASN A 131 1.56 3.08 -12.83
N HIS A 132 2.73 3.59 -13.15
CA HIS A 132 3.72 3.97 -12.13
C HIS A 132 3.55 5.42 -11.66
N GLY A 133 2.63 6.17 -12.28
CA GLY A 133 2.39 7.56 -11.94
C GLY A 133 3.69 8.37 -12.03
N LEU A 134 3.98 9.11 -10.98
CA LEU A 134 5.16 9.97 -10.87
C LEU A 134 6.34 9.30 -10.15
N LEU A 135 6.24 8.01 -9.84
CA LEU A 135 7.28 7.29 -9.08
C LEU A 135 8.64 7.30 -9.79
N SER A 136 8.69 7.29 -11.12
CA SER A 136 9.94 7.36 -11.87
C SER A 136 10.74 8.64 -11.60
N ASN A 137 10.10 9.69 -11.08
CA ASN A 137 10.78 10.93 -10.67
C ASN A 137 11.45 10.82 -9.29
N ALA A 138 11.25 9.72 -8.58
CA ALA A 138 11.78 9.50 -7.23
C ALA A 138 12.74 8.31 -7.13
N VAL A 139 12.77 7.45 -8.13
CA VAL A 139 13.57 6.21 -8.10
C VAL A 139 14.58 6.12 -9.24
#